data_d97e16963cbc75d9dd712c15301d4566
#
_entry.id   d97e16963cbc75d9dd712c15301d4566
#
_cell.length_a   1.000
_cell.length_b   1.000
_cell.length_c   1.000
_cell.angle_alpha   90.00
_cell.angle_beta   90.00
_cell.angle_gamma   90.00
#
_symmetry.space_group_name_H-M   'P 1'
#
loop_
_entity.id
_entity.type
_entity.pdbx_description
1 polymer ?
#
loop_
_entity_poly.entity_id
_entity_poly.type
_entity_poly.pdbx_seq_one_letter_code
_entity_poly.pdbx_strand_id
1 'polypeptide(L)'
;MILTKEALKKSVATYVDENKISVASFSATYANTVGLLDTIAKIFTIPSDYVDKLAFFDGEDLSYGKSIEEWKSDLKLMEDYDATGANALSKHPVTYRPVSFSYTLGRKKVPVTIPNNDVERAVHNAEQLAEIVADKYKVMTDSEKVYKYAMKRQALGVLIARCEAEMDTSTMSAFDKTSSYAVNALVKGGSPAKPYLVFRAYSANDATSLDDAIEKGYLVELDLVTELAKPVDSTTGEAFIEQIKADVEIGEDNSQGHSLNGNSLGATKGLKLILLQGVKPNIEVNTQAGAFQADKVAFPSEPAIIPDFGDDNSNAYAVLMDARGIKLHNTYRAVRENLNGDGDWLNLFFHVEYTCHVSRNTFVKVYKAS
;
A
#
# COMPACT_ATOMS: atom_id res chain seq x y z
N MET A 1 -12.00 19.45 4.26
CA MET A 1 -13.26 20.07 3.83
C MET A 1 -13.56 19.56 2.43
N ILE A 2 -14.58 18.74 2.25
CA ILE A 2 -14.94 18.19 0.94
C ILE A 2 -15.71 19.26 0.19
N LEU A 3 -15.09 19.85 -0.85
CA LEU A 3 -15.76 20.81 -1.72
C LEU A 3 -16.65 20.06 -2.72
N THR A 4 -17.92 20.31 -2.68
CA THR A 4 -18.88 19.82 -3.66
C THR A 4 -18.71 20.56 -4.98
N LYS A 5 -19.12 19.96 -6.13
CA LYS A 5 -19.14 20.61 -7.46
C LYS A 5 -19.85 21.97 -7.41
N GLU A 6 -20.89 22.09 -6.59
CA GLU A 6 -21.64 23.33 -6.39
C GLU A 6 -20.84 24.41 -5.64
N ALA A 7 -20.07 24.04 -4.63
CA ALA A 7 -19.21 24.98 -3.92
C ALA A 7 -18.08 25.51 -4.83
N LEU A 8 -17.53 24.66 -5.70
CA LEU A 8 -16.56 25.07 -6.68
C LEU A 8 -17.16 26.01 -7.71
N LYS A 9 -18.33 25.69 -8.29
CA LYS A 9 -19.06 26.57 -9.19
C LYS A 9 -19.29 27.95 -8.59
N LYS A 10 -19.69 27.99 -7.33
CA LYS A 10 -19.89 29.24 -6.59
C LYS A 10 -18.60 30.04 -6.42
N SER A 11 -17.48 29.40 -6.09
CA SER A 11 -16.17 30.06 -5.97
C SER A 11 -15.72 30.64 -7.31
N VAL A 12 -15.89 29.89 -8.41
CA VAL A 12 -15.53 30.34 -9.75
C VAL A 12 -16.41 31.51 -10.20
N ALA A 13 -17.73 31.43 -9.97
CA ALA A 13 -18.65 32.50 -10.28
C ALA A 13 -18.29 33.78 -9.52
N THR A 14 -18.01 33.69 -8.22
CA THR A 14 -17.57 34.82 -7.40
C THR A 14 -16.28 35.42 -7.93
N TYR A 15 -15.29 34.63 -8.32
CA TYR A 15 -14.03 35.10 -8.89
C TYR A 15 -14.25 35.83 -10.21
N VAL A 16 -15.11 35.32 -11.12
CA VAL A 16 -15.46 35.93 -12.40
C VAL A 16 -16.14 37.28 -12.17
N ASP A 17 -17.09 37.36 -11.23
CA ASP A 17 -17.78 38.59 -10.89
C ASP A 17 -16.87 39.65 -10.25
N GLU A 18 -16.01 39.25 -9.30
CA GLU A 18 -15.07 40.15 -8.62
C GLU A 18 -14.03 40.75 -9.58
N ASN A 19 -13.58 39.98 -10.56
CA ASN A 19 -12.59 40.44 -11.53
C ASN A 19 -13.22 41.08 -12.76
N LYS A 20 -14.56 41.22 -12.81
CA LYS A 20 -15.32 41.85 -13.94
C LYS A 20 -14.92 41.29 -15.30
N ILE A 21 -14.78 40.00 -15.41
CA ILE A 21 -14.34 39.29 -16.62
C ILE A 21 -15.48 39.43 -17.66
N SER A 22 -15.22 40.12 -18.77
CA SER A 22 -16.16 40.30 -19.87
C SER A 22 -15.59 39.76 -21.18
N VAL A 23 -16.47 39.47 -22.14
CA VAL A 23 -16.08 38.95 -23.47
C VAL A 23 -15.07 39.87 -24.17
N ALA A 24 -15.23 41.19 -24.01
CA ALA A 24 -14.33 42.18 -24.62
C ALA A 24 -12.93 42.23 -24.00
N SER A 25 -12.77 41.76 -22.77
CA SER A 25 -11.49 41.73 -22.06
C SER A 25 -10.81 40.34 -22.09
N PHE A 26 -11.36 39.43 -22.88
CA PHE A 26 -10.93 38.01 -22.80
C PHE A 26 -9.50 37.77 -23.30
N SER A 27 -8.99 38.58 -24.26
CA SER A 27 -7.58 38.50 -24.67
C SER A 27 -6.60 38.92 -23.58
N ALA A 28 -7.05 39.71 -22.58
CA ALA A 28 -6.30 40.02 -21.36
C ALA A 28 -6.54 38.97 -20.23
N THR A 29 -7.43 38.04 -20.47
CA THR A 29 -8.01 37.12 -19.46
C THR A 29 -7.17 35.85 -19.26
N TYR A 30 -6.13 35.64 -20.06
CA TYR A 30 -5.19 34.55 -19.84
C TYR A 30 -4.62 34.57 -18.41
N ALA A 31 -4.16 35.74 -17.97
CA ALA A 31 -3.68 35.92 -16.59
C ALA A 31 -4.77 35.68 -15.56
N ASN A 32 -6.03 35.93 -15.87
CA ASN A 32 -7.18 35.72 -15.01
C ASN A 32 -7.58 34.22 -14.95
N THR A 33 -7.46 33.51 -16.08
CA THR A 33 -7.69 32.06 -16.12
C THR A 33 -6.63 31.31 -15.30
N VAL A 34 -5.38 31.77 -15.37
CA VAL A 34 -4.28 31.29 -14.56
C VAL A 34 -4.50 31.55 -13.07
N GLY A 35 -4.89 32.78 -12.71
CA GLY A 35 -5.23 33.14 -11.35
C GLY A 35 -6.43 32.35 -10.81
N LEU A 36 -7.42 32.05 -11.66
CA LEU A 36 -8.54 31.19 -11.36
C LEU A 36 -8.08 29.75 -11.09
N LEU A 37 -7.24 29.19 -11.95
CA LEU A 37 -6.68 27.85 -11.79
C LEU A 37 -5.79 27.74 -10.55
N ASP A 38 -5.01 28.78 -10.25
CA ASP A 38 -4.17 28.85 -9.07
C ASP A 38 -5.01 28.93 -7.78
N THR A 39 -6.14 29.63 -7.84
CA THR A 39 -7.12 29.69 -6.76
C THR A 39 -7.83 28.34 -6.57
N ILE A 40 -8.23 27.69 -7.65
CA ILE A 40 -8.82 26.35 -7.64
C ILE A 40 -7.80 25.31 -7.17
N ALA A 41 -6.54 25.42 -7.56
CA ALA A 41 -5.48 24.53 -7.11
C ALA A 41 -5.23 24.62 -5.60
N LYS A 42 -5.52 25.75 -4.99
CA LYS A 42 -5.45 25.94 -3.53
C LYS A 42 -6.70 25.42 -2.79
N ILE A 43 -7.83 25.29 -3.48
CA ILE A 43 -9.12 24.85 -2.93
C ILE A 43 -9.33 23.37 -3.29
N PHE A 44 -8.58 22.48 -2.66
CA PHE A 44 -8.55 21.08 -3.03
C PHE A 44 -9.75 20.27 -2.51
N THR A 45 -10.50 19.68 -3.37
CA THR A 45 -11.12 18.34 -3.51
C THR A 45 -12.46 18.40 -4.23
N ILE A 46 -12.41 18.20 -5.54
CA ILE A 46 -13.62 17.79 -6.26
C ILE A 46 -13.81 16.30 -5.95
N PRO A 47 -14.95 15.88 -5.38
CA PRO A 47 -15.22 14.46 -5.22
C PRO A 47 -15.24 13.79 -6.58
N SER A 48 -14.35 12.87 -6.80
CA SER A 48 -14.32 12.03 -8.00
C SER A 48 -15.33 10.90 -7.84
N ASP A 49 -15.97 10.51 -8.94
CA ASP A 49 -16.83 9.33 -8.97
C ASP A 49 -16.02 8.02 -8.91
N TYR A 50 -14.70 8.11 -9.14
CA TYR A 50 -13.81 6.97 -9.00
C TYR A 50 -13.43 6.73 -7.54
N VAL A 51 -13.78 5.56 -7.03
CA VAL A 51 -13.46 5.13 -5.67
C VAL A 51 -12.23 4.23 -5.70
N ASP A 52 -11.15 4.67 -5.02
CA ASP A 52 -9.97 3.85 -4.82
C ASP A 52 -10.20 2.85 -3.68
N LYS A 53 -10.34 1.57 -4.00
CA LYS A 53 -10.56 0.50 -3.02
C LYS A 53 -9.33 0.23 -2.14
N LEU A 54 -8.15 0.71 -2.54
CA LEU A 54 -6.90 0.61 -1.81
C LEU A 54 -6.48 1.95 -1.18
N ALA A 55 -7.45 2.83 -0.86
CA ALA A 55 -7.18 4.14 -0.26
C ALA A 55 -6.46 4.04 1.09
N PHE A 56 -6.58 2.93 1.82
CA PHE A 56 -5.86 2.71 3.08
C PHE A 56 -4.32 2.59 2.91
N PHE A 57 -3.83 2.43 1.67
CA PHE A 57 -2.41 2.50 1.32
C PHE A 57 -1.92 3.91 1.01
N ASP A 58 -2.78 4.94 1.03
CA ASP A 58 -2.32 6.31 0.88
C ASP A 58 -1.44 6.69 2.08
N GLY A 59 -0.28 7.24 1.76
CA GLY A 59 0.65 7.82 2.71
C GLY A 59 0.48 9.33 2.82
N GLU A 60 1.26 9.95 3.70
CA GLU A 60 1.31 11.40 3.84
C GLU A 60 2.09 12.04 2.72
N ASP A 61 1.82 13.31 2.42
CA ASP A 61 2.59 14.09 1.47
C ASP A 61 3.99 14.41 2.05
N LEU A 62 5.03 14.05 1.32
CA LEU A 62 6.42 14.29 1.72
C LEU A 62 6.90 15.64 1.17
N SER A 63 7.12 16.60 2.06
CA SER A 63 7.61 17.94 1.68
C SER A 63 9.07 17.93 1.26
N TYR A 64 9.88 17.02 1.80
CA TYR A 64 11.31 16.90 1.52
C TYR A 64 11.76 15.44 1.49
N GLY A 65 12.69 15.14 0.58
CA GLY A 65 13.27 13.80 0.44
C GLY A 65 12.44 12.88 -0.45
N LYS A 66 13.10 11.88 -1.04
CA LYS A 66 12.49 10.89 -1.94
C LYS A 66 12.61 9.47 -1.41
N SER A 67 13.40 9.27 -0.37
CA SER A 67 13.60 7.97 0.27
C SER A 67 12.94 7.94 1.63
N ILE A 68 12.30 6.82 1.93
CA ILE A 68 11.71 6.54 3.23
C ILE A 68 12.53 5.44 3.86
N GLU A 69 12.97 5.68 5.08
CA GLU A 69 13.66 4.67 5.89
C GLU A 69 12.73 4.21 7.00
N GLU A 70 12.61 2.91 7.13
CA GLU A 70 11.90 2.28 8.22
C GLU A 70 12.91 1.78 9.25
N TRP A 71 12.76 2.22 10.49
CA TRP A 71 13.61 1.80 11.61
C TRP A 71 12.82 0.89 12.54
N LYS A 72 13.39 -0.26 12.84
CA LYS A 72 12.85 -1.19 13.82
C LYS A 72 13.89 -1.48 14.90
N SER A 73 13.44 -1.42 16.14
CA SER A 73 14.20 -1.91 17.29
C SER A 73 13.87 -3.37 17.54
N ASP A 74 14.87 -4.22 17.66
CA ASP A 74 14.65 -5.60 18.07
C ASP A 74 14.25 -5.64 19.56
N LEU A 75 13.29 -6.50 19.88
CA LEU A 75 12.94 -6.78 21.26
C LEU A 75 14.11 -7.44 21.96
N LYS A 76 14.41 -6.99 23.16
CA LYS A 76 15.40 -7.61 24.01
C LYS A 76 14.70 -8.61 24.94
N LEU A 77 15.17 -9.84 24.96
CA LEU A 77 14.66 -10.85 25.91
C LEU A 77 15.02 -10.41 27.33
N MET A 78 14.13 -10.69 28.26
CA MET A 78 14.40 -10.50 29.68
C MET A 78 15.48 -11.51 30.10
N GLU A 79 16.46 -11.03 30.83
CA GLU A 79 17.51 -11.85 31.42
C GLU A 79 17.16 -12.14 32.89
N ASP A 80 17.61 -13.25 33.42
CA ASP A 80 17.42 -13.57 34.83
C ASP A 80 18.12 -12.55 35.70
N TYR A 81 17.53 -12.27 36.86
CA TYR A 81 18.10 -11.31 37.82
C TYR A 81 19.41 -11.85 38.43
N ASP A 82 20.50 -11.16 38.17
CA ASP A 82 21.80 -11.44 38.78
C ASP A 82 22.00 -10.58 40.03
N ALA A 83 21.83 -11.17 41.22
CA ALA A 83 22.04 -10.51 42.49
C ALA A 83 23.53 -10.16 42.76
N THR A 84 24.48 -10.75 42.03
CA THR A 84 25.92 -10.49 42.18
C THR A 84 26.38 -9.23 41.48
N GLY A 85 25.59 -8.75 40.51
CA GLY A 85 25.91 -7.58 39.70
C GLY A 85 27.14 -7.76 38.82
N ALA A 86 27.54 -9.00 38.51
CA ALA A 86 28.74 -9.29 37.72
C ALA A 86 28.73 -8.61 36.34
N ASN A 87 27.55 -8.39 35.78
CA ASN A 87 27.34 -7.77 34.46
C ASN A 87 26.88 -6.31 34.54
N ALA A 88 26.89 -5.69 35.72
CA ALA A 88 26.36 -4.31 35.91
C ALA A 88 27.00 -3.24 35.01
N LEU A 89 28.26 -3.44 34.59
CA LEU A 89 28.99 -2.54 33.72
C LEU A 89 28.99 -2.97 32.24
N SER A 90 28.29 -4.05 31.91
CA SER A 90 28.19 -4.54 30.53
C SER A 90 27.34 -3.61 29.69
N LYS A 91 27.76 -3.37 28.44
CA LYS A 91 26.94 -2.63 27.48
C LYS A 91 25.84 -3.54 26.93
N HIS A 92 24.58 -3.12 27.06
CA HIS A 92 23.42 -3.81 26.54
C HIS A 92 22.77 -3.01 25.41
N PRO A 93 23.42 -2.87 24.23
CA PRO A 93 22.87 -2.08 23.12
C PRO A 93 21.58 -2.71 22.59
N VAL A 94 20.63 -1.84 22.25
CA VAL A 94 19.47 -2.23 21.43
C VAL A 94 19.94 -2.20 19.98
N THR A 95 19.68 -3.27 19.25
CA THR A 95 20.00 -3.34 17.83
C THR A 95 18.91 -2.66 17.02
N TYR A 96 19.27 -1.67 16.24
CA TYR A 96 18.38 -1.04 15.28
C TYR A 96 18.67 -1.63 13.90
N ARG A 97 17.63 -2.03 13.21
CA ARG A 97 17.72 -2.49 11.83
C ARG A 97 17.11 -1.45 10.93
N PRO A 98 17.91 -0.60 10.28
CA PRO A 98 17.39 0.27 9.25
C PRO A 98 17.05 -0.57 8.02
N VAL A 99 15.83 -0.44 7.56
CA VAL A 99 15.39 -1.09 6.34
C VAL A 99 14.85 -0.01 5.43
N SER A 100 15.58 0.30 4.36
CA SER A 100 15.12 1.22 3.33
C SER A 100 14.56 0.44 2.15
N PHE A 101 13.24 0.56 1.94
CA PHE A 101 12.54 -0.02 0.79
C PHE A 101 11.64 1.01 0.14
N SER A 102 12.19 2.15 -0.20
CA SER A 102 11.46 3.10 -1.01
C SER A 102 12.01 3.10 -2.42
N TYR A 103 11.14 3.04 -3.40
CA TYR A 103 11.50 3.35 -4.77
C TYR A 103 10.67 4.52 -5.25
N THR A 104 11.37 5.50 -5.80
CA THR A 104 10.74 6.68 -6.38
C THR A 104 10.22 6.32 -7.76
N LEU A 105 8.93 6.49 -7.94
CA LEU A 105 8.29 6.36 -9.23
C LEU A 105 8.60 7.61 -10.04
N GLY A 106 8.97 7.44 -11.31
CA GLY A 106 9.30 8.55 -12.19
C GLY A 106 8.14 9.54 -12.27
N ARG A 107 8.49 10.82 -12.42
CA ARG A 107 7.50 11.90 -12.58
C ARG A 107 6.58 11.63 -13.76
N LYS A 108 5.27 11.68 -13.53
CA LYS A 108 4.22 11.52 -14.52
C LYS A 108 3.49 12.84 -14.72
N LYS A 109 2.85 12.98 -15.88
CA LYS A 109 2.02 14.16 -16.18
C LYS A 109 0.72 13.74 -16.84
N VAL A 110 -0.36 14.44 -16.50
CA VAL A 110 -1.63 14.36 -17.21
C VAL A 110 -1.77 15.64 -18.01
N PRO A 111 -1.70 15.58 -19.36
CA PRO A 111 -1.93 16.75 -20.21
C PRO A 111 -3.43 16.93 -20.42
N VAL A 112 -3.89 18.18 -20.34
CA VAL A 112 -5.26 18.56 -20.68
C VAL A 112 -5.19 19.84 -21.50
N THR A 113 -5.87 19.88 -22.66
CA THR A 113 -5.93 21.04 -23.53
C THR A 113 -7.28 21.72 -23.40
N ILE A 114 -7.28 23.01 -23.29
CA ILE A 114 -8.47 23.89 -23.32
C ILE A 114 -8.41 24.73 -24.58
N PRO A 115 -9.25 24.47 -25.60
CA PRO A 115 -9.35 25.33 -26.78
C PRO A 115 -9.93 26.69 -26.42
N ASN A 116 -9.42 27.77 -26.98
CA ASN A 116 -9.97 29.11 -26.71
C ASN A 116 -11.43 29.26 -27.17
N ASN A 117 -11.82 28.60 -28.25
CA ASN A 117 -13.21 28.58 -28.69
C ASN A 117 -14.19 28.10 -27.63
N ASP A 118 -13.79 27.09 -26.79
CA ASP A 118 -14.63 26.61 -25.72
C ASP A 118 -14.76 27.65 -24.62
N VAL A 119 -13.67 28.36 -24.38
CA VAL A 119 -13.62 29.43 -23.38
C VAL A 119 -14.44 30.66 -23.88
N GLU A 120 -14.32 31.05 -25.13
CA GLU A 120 -15.11 32.16 -25.72
C GLU A 120 -16.61 31.86 -25.67
N ARG A 121 -17.02 30.64 -25.98
CA ARG A 121 -18.43 30.24 -25.85
C ARG A 121 -18.93 30.26 -24.42
N ALA A 122 -18.07 29.91 -23.46
CA ALA A 122 -18.42 29.84 -22.05
C ALA A 122 -18.40 31.23 -21.36
N VAL A 123 -17.72 32.22 -21.92
CA VAL A 123 -17.63 33.58 -21.33
C VAL A 123 -18.99 34.29 -21.30
N HIS A 124 -19.93 33.89 -22.15
CA HIS A 124 -21.29 34.43 -22.11
C HIS A 124 -22.07 34.00 -20.87
N ASN A 125 -21.60 32.96 -20.16
CA ASN A 125 -22.21 32.48 -18.93
C ASN A 125 -21.14 31.95 -17.96
N ALA A 126 -20.94 32.63 -16.84
CA ALA A 126 -19.96 32.28 -15.81
C ALA A 126 -20.12 30.85 -15.29
N GLU A 127 -21.35 30.32 -15.25
CA GLU A 127 -21.62 28.93 -14.82
C GLU A 127 -21.04 27.92 -15.82
N GLN A 128 -21.12 28.19 -17.13
CA GLN A 128 -20.57 27.30 -18.16
C GLN A 128 -19.04 27.26 -18.12
N LEU A 129 -18.39 28.39 -17.89
CA LEU A 129 -16.94 28.44 -17.70
C LEU A 129 -16.52 27.63 -16.48
N ALA A 130 -17.23 27.79 -15.38
CA ALA A 130 -16.99 27.02 -14.16
C ALA A 130 -17.16 25.50 -14.35
N GLU A 131 -18.13 25.09 -15.18
CA GLU A 131 -18.33 23.68 -15.53
C GLU A 131 -17.17 23.10 -16.35
N ILE A 132 -16.73 23.81 -17.38
CA ILE A 132 -15.61 23.36 -18.21
C ILE A 132 -14.33 23.21 -17.39
N VAL A 133 -13.99 24.22 -16.57
CA VAL A 133 -12.82 24.15 -15.70
C VAL A 133 -12.94 23.00 -14.69
N ALA A 134 -14.12 22.85 -14.07
CA ALA A 134 -14.37 21.77 -13.12
C ALA A 134 -14.22 20.38 -13.75
N ASP A 135 -14.74 20.19 -14.98
CA ASP A 135 -14.65 18.92 -15.68
C ASP A 135 -13.21 18.58 -16.09
N LYS A 136 -12.45 19.56 -16.57
CA LYS A 136 -11.02 19.36 -16.90
C LYS A 136 -10.20 19.01 -15.68
N TYR A 137 -10.49 19.66 -14.54
CA TYR A 137 -9.84 19.37 -13.27
C TYR A 137 -10.23 17.99 -12.74
N LYS A 138 -11.50 17.60 -12.88
CA LYS A 138 -11.99 16.26 -12.54
C LYS A 138 -11.23 15.19 -13.33
N VAL A 139 -11.04 15.37 -14.65
CA VAL A 139 -10.26 14.44 -15.47
C VAL A 139 -8.84 14.26 -14.95
N MET A 140 -8.16 15.37 -14.54
CA MET A 140 -6.81 15.29 -13.98
C MET A 140 -6.78 14.48 -12.66
N THR A 141 -7.71 14.76 -11.76
CA THR A 141 -7.77 14.10 -10.45
C THR A 141 -8.19 12.64 -10.54
N ASP A 142 -9.11 12.30 -11.44
CA ASP A 142 -9.53 10.91 -11.65
C ASP A 142 -8.40 10.10 -12.31
N SER A 143 -7.69 10.69 -13.28
CA SER A 143 -6.50 10.07 -13.87
C SER A 143 -5.41 9.83 -12.82
N GLU A 144 -5.22 10.74 -11.87
CA GLU A 144 -4.31 10.57 -10.75
C GLU A 144 -4.72 9.39 -9.86
N LYS A 145 -6.02 9.29 -9.51
CA LYS A 145 -6.53 8.19 -8.67
C LYS A 145 -6.39 6.83 -9.34
N VAL A 146 -6.69 6.74 -10.63
CA VAL A 146 -6.50 5.51 -11.42
C VAL A 146 -5.02 5.10 -11.43
N TYR A 147 -4.13 6.06 -11.62
CA TYR A 147 -2.69 5.82 -11.58
C TYR A 147 -2.23 5.34 -10.20
N LYS A 148 -2.65 6.01 -9.11
CA LYS A 148 -2.35 5.58 -7.73
C LYS A 148 -2.82 4.16 -7.47
N TYR A 149 -4.05 3.85 -7.88
CA TYR A 149 -4.61 2.51 -7.70
C TYR A 149 -3.79 1.45 -8.43
N ALA A 150 -3.37 1.70 -9.67
CA ALA A 150 -2.50 0.79 -10.42
C ALA A 150 -1.14 0.58 -9.71
N MET A 151 -0.53 1.66 -9.20
CA MET A 151 0.74 1.57 -8.47
C MET A 151 0.62 0.77 -7.18
N LYS A 152 -0.47 0.92 -6.43
CA LYS A 152 -0.75 0.14 -5.22
C LYS A 152 -0.90 -1.35 -5.53
N ARG A 153 -1.58 -1.70 -6.63
CA ARG A 153 -1.68 -3.10 -7.08
C ARG A 153 -0.33 -3.68 -7.47
N GLN A 154 0.50 -2.92 -8.21
CA GLN A 154 1.86 -3.36 -8.55
C GLN A 154 2.73 -3.54 -7.30
N ALA A 155 2.65 -2.63 -6.32
CA ALA A 155 3.37 -2.77 -5.05
C ALA A 155 2.93 -4.03 -4.29
N LEU A 156 1.63 -4.34 -4.34
CA LEU A 156 1.09 -5.57 -3.73
C LEU A 156 1.62 -6.82 -4.44
N GLY A 157 1.67 -6.83 -5.78
CA GLY A 157 2.28 -7.93 -6.55
C GLY A 157 3.76 -8.13 -6.23
N VAL A 158 4.53 -7.05 -6.09
CA VAL A 158 5.94 -7.13 -5.66
C VAL A 158 6.07 -7.70 -4.26
N LEU A 159 5.18 -7.34 -3.33
CA LEU A 159 5.16 -7.90 -1.98
C LEU A 159 4.87 -9.41 -2.00
N ILE A 160 3.86 -9.84 -2.75
CA ILE A 160 3.49 -11.25 -2.91
C ILE A 160 4.68 -12.05 -3.48
N ALA A 161 5.27 -11.59 -4.58
CA ALA A 161 6.41 -12.26 -5.20
C ALA A 161 7.60 -12.40 -4.25
N ARG A 162 7.84 -11.42 -3.38
CA ARG A 162 8.86 -11.51 -2.34
C ARG A 162 8.51 -12.53 -1.27
N CYS A 163 7.26 -12.57 -0.80
CA CYS A 163 6.81 -13.59 0.15
C CYS A 163 6.99 -14.99 -0.43
N GLU A 164 6.63 -15.20 -1.69
CA GLU A 164 6.84 -16.50 -2.36
C GLU A 164 8.32 -16.86 -2.49
N ALA A 165 9.16 -15.90 -2.87
CA ALA A 165 10.61 -16.12 -3.00
C ALA A 165 11.27 -16.45 -1.64
N GLU A 166 10.82 -15.83 -0.56
CA GLU A 166 11.33 -16.12 0.80
C GLU A 166 10.76 -17.41 1.41
N MET A 167 9.72 -17.99 0.82
CA MET A 167 9.18 -19.31 1.18
C MET A 167 9.73 -20.45 0.31
N ASP A 168 10.41 -20.15 -0.81
CA ASP A 168 10.96 -21.16 -1.72
C ASP A 168 12.18 -21.85 -1.12
N THR A 169 11.97 -23.04 -0.54
CA THR A 169 13.05 -23.84 0.06
C THR A 169 13.96 -24.50 -0.95
N SER A 170 13.64 -24.48 -2.25
CA SER A 170 14.44 -25.14 -3.30
C SER A 170 15.83 -24.53 -3.45
N THR A 171 15.91 -23.20 -3.27
CA THR A 171 17.15 -22.42 -3.41
C THR A 171 17.93 -22.28 -2.10
N MET A 172 17.35 -22.69 -0.96
CA MET A 172 17.96 -22.51 0.35
C MET A 172 18.94 -23.63 0.71
N SER A 173 20.01 -23.27 1.39
CA SER A 173 20.91 -24.24 2.03
C SER A 173 20.25 -24.84 3.26
N ALA A 174 20.51 -26.14 3.52
CA ALA A 174 20.09 -26.75 4.76
C ALA A 174 20.84 -26.12 5.95
N PHE A 175 20.14 -25.95 7.08
CA PHE A 175 20.78 -25.51 8.30
C PHE A 175 21.82 -26.53 8.76
N ASP A 176 23.04 -26.06 8.97
CA ASP A 176 24.14 -26.84 9.53
C ASP A 176 24.68 -26.11 10.78
N LYS A 177 24.55 -26.74 11.94
CA LYS A 177 24.99 -26.18 13.22
C LYS A 177 26.47 -25.85 13.29
N THR A 178 27.29 -26.44 12.42
CA THR A 178 28.74 -26.21 12.36
C THR A 178 29.12 -25.01 11.48
N SER A 179 28.18 -24.46 10.77
CA SER A 179 28.34 -23.29 9.90
C SER A 179 27.94 -22.00 10.63
N SER A 180 28.46 -20.86 10.19
CA SER A 180 28.06 -19.54 10.67
C SER A 180 27.14 -18.87 9.68
N TYR A 181 26.12 -18.17 10.17
CA TYR A 181 25.14 -17.49 9.36
C TYR A 181 25.00 -16.02 9.75
N ALA A 182 24.97 -15.18 8.75
CA ALA A 182 24.70 -13.75 8.97
C ALA A 182 23.20 -13.48 9.22
N VAL A 183 22.89 -12.39 9.89
CA VAL A 183 21.52 -11.92 10.08
C VAL A 183 20.85 -11.73 8.73
N ASN A 184 19.56 -12.10 8.65
CA ASN A 184 18.71 -12.12 7.45
C ASN A 184 19.11 -13.16 6.38
N ALA A 185 20.00 -14.09 6.67
CA ALA A 185 20.22 -15.25 5.81
C ALA A 185 18.98 -16.19 5.89
N LEU A 186 18.66 -16.84 4.79
CA LEU A 186 17.60 -17.83 4.70
C LEU A 186 18.22 -19.24 4.68
N VAL A 187 17.71 -20.11 5.50
CA VAL A 187 18.09 -21.52 5.59
C VAL A 187 16.86 -22.40 5.64
N LYS A 188 16.98 -23.64 5.22
CA LYS A 188 15.89 -24.61 5.34
C LYS A 188 16.21 -25.67 6.38
N GLY A 189 15.16 -26.20 7.01
CA GLY A 189 15.28 -27.28 7.98
C GLY A 189 13.99 -28.06 8.16
N GLY A 190 14.04 -29.15 8.92
CA GLY A 190 12.87 -29.98 9.20
C GLY A 190 12.54 -30.98 8.08
N SER A 191 11.49 -31.78 8.33
CA SER A 191 10.93 -32.72 7.36
C SER A 191 9.40 -32.74 7.53
N PRO A 192 8.63 -32.16 6.59
CA PRO A 192 9.06 -31.49 5.36
C PRO A 192 9.95 -30.26 5.60
N ALA A 193 10.73 -29.88 4.58
CA ALA A 193 11.63 -28.74 4.67
C ALA A 193 10.84 -27.43 4.79
N LYS A 194 11.15 -26.64 5.82
CA LYS A 194 10.56 -25.32 6.08
C LYS A 194 11.62 -24.23 5.96
N PRO A 195 11.24 -22.99 5.59
CA PRO A 195 12.13 -21.85 5.54
C PRO A 195 12.32 -21.24 6.93
N TYR A 196 13.55 -20.89 7.25
CA TYR A 196 13.93 -20.20 8.48
C TYR A 196 14.75 -18.98 8.15
N LEU A 197 14.41 -17.86 8.81
CA LEU A 197 15.19 -16.64 8.76
C LEU A 197 16.19 -16.64 9.94
N VAL A 198 17.44 -16.35 9.65
CA VAL A 198 18.46 -16.09 10.68
C VAL A 198 18.19 -14.73 11.31
N PHE A 199 17.54 -14.75 12.48
CA PHE A 199 17.11 -13.54 13.18
C PHE A 199 18.25 -12.88 13.94
N ARG A 200 19.19 -13.68 14.50
CA ARG A 200 20.41 -13.24 15.14
C ARG A 200 21.60 -13.89 14.47
N ALA A 201 22.74 -13.18 14.40
CA ALA A 201 23.97 -13.78 13.89
C ALA A 201 24.26 -15.08 14.63
N TYR A 202 24.43 -16.14 13.86
CA TYR A 202 24.70 -17.47 14.37
C TYR A 202 26.17 -17.82 14.11
N SER A 203 26.88 -18.19 15.16
CA SER A 203 28.24 -18.72 15.07
C SER A 203 28.22 -20.24 15.14
N ALA A 204 29.20 -20.88 14.53
CA ALA A 204 29.30 -22.35 14.55
C ALA A 204 29.19 -22.90 15.98
N ASN A 205 28.26 -23.85 16.16
CA ASN A 205 27.96 -24.53 17.42
C ASN A 205 27.30 -23.67 18.53
N ASP A 206 26.71 -22.51 18.21
CA ASP A 206 25.88 -21.75 19.16
C ASP A 206 24.64 -22.54 19.60
N ALA A 207 24.22 -23.49 18.77
CA ALA A 207 23.13 -24.43 19.05
C ALA A 207 23.55 -25.88 18.78
N THR A 208 22.88 -26.82 19.45
CA THR A 208 23.14 -28.25 19.29
C THR A 208 22.32 -28.90 18.19
N SER A 209 21.19 -28.30 17.87
CA SER A 209 20.24 -28.76 16.84
C SER A 209 19.50 -27.57 16.23
N LEU A 210 18.67 -27.83 15.21
CA LEU A 210 17.75 -26.86 14.64
C LEU A 210 16.77 -26.34 15.70
N ASP A 211 16.16 -27.24 16.47
CA ASP A 211 15.18 -26.89 17.50
C ASP A 211 15.80 -26.02 18.60
N ASP A 212 17.02 -26.35 19.03
CA ASP A 212 17.78 -25.56 20.00
C ASP A 212 18.13 -24.15 19.43
N ALA A 213 18.40 -24.05 18.14
CA ALA A 213 18.64 -22.76 17.49
C ALA A 213 17.36 -21.89 17.42
N ILE A 214 16.20 -22.51 17.24
CA ILE A 214 14.89 -21.84 17.27
C ILE A 214 14.57 -21.39 18.71
N GLU A 215 14.70 -22.29 19.70
CA GLU A 215 14.43 -21.99 21.11
C GLU A 215 15.33 -20.85 21.64
N LYS A 216 16.58 -20.82 21.25
CA LYS A 216 17.52 -19.73 21.58
C LYS A 216 17.29 -18.45 20.78
N GLY A 217 16.33 -18.44 19.85
CA GLY A 217 15.97 -17.26 19.04
C GLY A 217 17.01 -16.85 18.02
N TYR A 218 17.86 -17.76 17.54
CA TYR A 218 18.73 -17.53 16.39
C TYR A 218 17.97 -17.64 15.07
N LEU A 219 17.00 -18.57 15.01
CA LEU A 219 16.20 -18.86 13.83
C LEU A 219 14.72 -18.62 14.12
N VAL A 220 14.04 -18.08 13.13
CA VAL A 220 12.57 -17.91 13.14
C VAL A 220 12.01 -18.60 11.91
N GLU A 221 11.05 -19.52 12.11
CA GLU A 221 10.31 -20.12 11.01
C GLU A 221 9.48 -19.08 10.30
N LEU A 222 9.60 -18.98 8.98
CA LEU A 222 8.77 -18.09 8.17
C LEU A 222 7.48 -18.81 7.78
N ASP A 223 6.37 -18.10 7.92
CA ASP A 223 5.05 -18.54 7.50
C ASP A 223 4.31 -17.38 6.81
N LEU A 224 4.72 -17.09 5.57
CA LEU A 224 4.23 -15.96 4.78
C LEU A 224 3.20 -16.38 3.71
N VAL A 225 3.21 -17.66 3.31
CA VAL A 225 2.36 -18.18 2.24
C VAL A 225 1.66 -19.44 2.70
N THR A 226 0.34 -19.46 2.57
CA THR A 226 -0.48 -20.66 2.81
C THR A 226 -1.01 -21.18 1.49
N GLU A 227 -0.71 -22.43 1.17
CA GLU A 227 -1.33 -23.14 0.04
C GLU A 227 -2.68 -23.69 0.49
N LEU A 228 -3.74 -23.14 -0.09
CA LEU A 228 -5.11 -23.51 0.24
C LEU A 228 -5.96 -23.47 -1.03
N ALA A 229 -6.86 -24.44 -1.19
CA ALA A 229 -7.73 -24.48 -2.34
C ALA A 229 -8.54 -23.18 -2.47
N LYS A 230 -8.57 -22.60 -3.69
CA LYS A 230 -9.35 -21.39 -3.95
C LYS A 230 -10.83 -21.67 -3.68
N PRO A 231 -11.56 -20.82 -2.97
CA PRO A 231 -12.98 -20.99 -2.70
C PRO A 231 -13.83 -21.13 -3.97
N VAL A 232 -14.43 -22.29 -4.19
CA VAL A 232 -15.32 -22.60 -5.30
C VAL A 232 -16.61 -23.29 -4.84
N ASP A 233 -16.61 -23.87 -3.65
CA ASP A 233 -17.73 -24.57 -3.03
C ASP A 233 -17.82 -24.28 -1.52
N SER A 234 -18.77 -24.89 -0.83
CA SER A 234 -18.96 -24.67 0.62
C SER A 234 -17.76 -25.13 1.44
N THR A 235 -17.19 -26.28 1.11
CA THR A 235 -16.10 -26.88 1.88
C THR A 235 -14.82 -26.05 1.79
N THR A 236 -14.44 -25.63 0.58
CA THR A 236 -13.27 -24.78 0.36
C THR A 236 -13.49 -23.36 0.88
N GLY A 237 -14.75 -22.87 0.84
CA GLY A 237 -15.10 -21.58 1.42
C GLY A 237 -15.03 -21.54 2.94
N GLU A 238 -15.53 -22.56 3.60
CA GLU A 238 -15.48 -22.71 5.08
C GLU A 238 -14.02 -22.83 5.55
N ALA A 239 -13.23 -23.69 4.90
CA ALA A 239 -11.81 -23.86 5.23
C ALA A 239 -11.02 -22.55 5.07
N PHE A 240 -11.32 -21.76 4.03
CA PHE A 240 -10.69 -20.47 3.81
C PHE A 240 -11.04 -19.45 4.91
N ILE A 241 -12.32 -19.37 5.30
CA ILE A 241 -12.75 -18.46 6.38
C ILE A 241 -12.16 -18.88 7.73
N GLU A 242 -12.11 -20.17 8.02
CA GLU A 242 -11.49 -20.71 9.24
C GLU A 242 -10.01 -20.33 9.30
N GLN A 243 -9.27 -20.52 8.21
CA GLN A 243 -7.86 -20.16 8.14
C GLN A 243 -7.64 -18.64 8.31
N ILE A 244 -8.44 -17.81 7.64
CA ILE A 244 -8.31 -16.34 7.81
C ILE A 244 -8.56 -15.93 9.26
N LYS A 245 -9.57 -16.50 9.92
CA LYS A 245 -9.86 -16.17 11.33
C LYS A 245 -8.71 -16.55 12.23
N ALA A 246 -8.13 -17.74 12.04
CA ALA A 246 -6.94 -18.17 12.77
C ALA A 246 -5.74 -17.24 12.52
N ASP A 247 -5.49 -16.89 11.27
CA ASP A 247 -4.39 -15.98 10.90
C ASP A 247 -4.60 -14.54 11.42
N VAL A 248 -5.86 -14.09 11.55
CA VAL A 248 -6.16 -12.79 12.18
C VAL A 248 -5.85 -12.84 13.68
N GLU A 249 -6.22 -13.89 14.38
CA GLU A 249 -5.89 -14.06 15.80
C GLU A 249 -4.37 -14.05 16.01
N ILE A 250 -3.61 -14.76 15.15
CA ILE A 250 -2.15 -14.75 15.15
C ILE A 250 -1.61 -13.35 14.89
N GLY A 251 -2.18 -12.63 13.91
CA GLY A 251 -1.74 -11.26 13.53
C GLY A 251 -2.09 -10.20 14.57
N GLU A 252 -3.13 -10.42 15.37
CA GLU A 252 -3.51 -9.53 16.48
C GLU A 252 -2.65 -9.76 17.75
N ASP A 253 -1.96 -10.88 17.82
CA ASP A 253 -0.99 -11.17 18.86
C ASP A 253 0.44 -10.84 18.41
N ASN A 254 1.40 -10.88 19.32
CA ASN A 254 2.81 -10.70 19.03
C ASN A 254 3.40 -11.99 18.45
N SER A 255 3.22 -12.23 17.16
CA SER A 255 3.69 -13.41 16.46
C SER A 255 5.00 -13.15 15.71
N GLN A 256 5.88 -14.16 15.71
CA GLN A 256 7.10 -14.18 14.89
C GLN A 256 6.86 -14.99 13.61
N GLY A 257 7.61 -14.66 12.54
CA GLY A 257 7.58 -15.43 11.29
C GLY A 257 6.55 -14.99 10.26
N HIS A 258 5.66 -14.04 10.59
CA HIS A 258 4.62 -13.54 9.70
C HIS A 258 4.98 -12.18 9.07
N SER A 259 6.26 -11.87 8.99
CA SER A 259 6.81 -10.72 8.28
C SER A 259 8.09 -11.10 7.55
N LEU A 260 8.45 -10.37 6.50
CA LEU A 260 9.68 -10.62 5.73
C LEU A 260 10.96 -10.51 6.57
N ASN A 261 10.93 -9.86 7.72
CA ASN A 261 12.04 -9.79 8.68
C ASN A 261 11.88 -10.75 9.87
N GLY A 262 10.94 -11.70 9.80
CA GLY A 262 10.75 -12.74 10.81
C GLY A 262 10.17 -12.29 12.14
N ASN A 263 9.82 -11.00 12.28
CA ASN A 263 9.27 -10.46 13.51
C ASN A 263 8.09 -9.53 13.19
N SER A 264 7.04 -9.59 13.97
CA SER A 264 5.92 -8.65 13.87
C SER A 264 6.10 -7.47 14.83
N LEU A 265 5.41 -6.36 14.57
CA LEU A 265 5.44 -5.16 15.41
C LEU A 265 4.54 -5.27 16.66
N GLY A 266 4.13 -6.47 17.04
CA GLY A 266 3.14 -6.72 18.11
C GLY A 266 1.70 -6.66 17.60
N ALA A 267 0.74 -6.70 18.53
CA ALA A 267 -0.68 -6.73 18.19
C ALA A 267 -1.07 -5.60 17.23
N THR A 268 -1.45 -5.98 16.02
CA THR A 268 -1.87 -5.03 14.97
C THR A 268 -3.38 -5.02 14.88
N LYS A 269 -3.98 -3.95 15.40
CA LYS A 269 -5.39 -3.68 15.14
C LYS A 269 -5.50 -3.06 13.75
N GLY A 270 -6.25 -3.71 12.86
CA GLY A 270 -6.54 -3.15 11.53
C GLY A 270 -5.91 -3.91 10.37
N LEU A 271 -5.76 -5.22 10.50
CA LEU A 271 -5.46 -6.09 9.38
C LEU A 271 -6.49 -5.90 8.26
N LYS A 272 -6.01 -5.83 7.04
CA LYS A 272 -6.81 -5.69 5.82
C LYS A 272 -6.75 -6.96 5.01
N LEU A 273 -7.94 -7.47 4.66
CA LEU A 273 -8.10 -8.59 3.74
C LEU A 273 -8.32 -8.04 2.33
N ILE A 274 -7.50 -8.49 1.40
CA ILE A 274 -7.58 -8.12 -0.02
C ILE A 274 -7.87 -9.39 -0.80
N LEU A 275 -8.93 -9.39 -1.60
CA LEU A 275 -9.39 -10.55 -2.36
C LEU A 275 -9.38 -10.25 -3.87
N LEU A 276 -9.08 -11.25 -4.67
CA LEU A 276 -9.38 -11.21 -6.10
C LEU A 276 -10.89 -11.24 -6.36
N GLN A 277 -11.30 -10.62 -7.46
CA GLN A 277 -12.67 -10.71 -7.94
C GLN A 277 -13.12 -12.16 -8.11
N GLY A 278 -14.37 -12.43 -7.72
CA GLY A 278 -14.98 -13.77 -7.79
C GLY A 278 -14.77 -14.63 -6.53
N VAL A 279 -13.83 -14.32 -5.66
CA VAL A 279 -13.62 -15.08 -4.41
C VAL A 279 -14.74 -14.82 -3.41
N LYS A 280 -15.05 -13.55 -3.13
CA LYS A 280 -16.10 -13.19 -2.17
C LYS A 280 -17.50 -13.75 -2.57
N PRO A 281 -17.99 -13.57 -3.80
CA PRO A 281 -19.28 -14.14 -4.21
C PRO A 281 -19.33 -15.67 -4.09
N ASN A 282 -18.25 -16.37 -4.41
CA ASN A 282 -18.19 -17.83 -4.28
C ASN A 282 -18.38 -18.27 -2.83
N ILE A 283 -17.81 -17.55 -1.88
CA ILE A 283 -17.98 -17.84 -0.46
C ILE A 283 -19.41 -17.53 -0.01
N GLU A 284 -19.95 -16.37 -0.35
CA GLU A 284 -21.28 -15.92 0.09
C GLU A 284 -22.43 -16.75 -0.49
N VAL A 285 -22.30 -17.20 -1.75
CA VAL A 285 -23.37 -17.94 -2.44
C VAL A 285 -23.27 -19.45 -2.21
N ASN A 286 -22.07 -20.00 -2.22
CA ASN A 286 -21.86 -21.44 -2.21
C ASN A 286 -21.73 -22.03 -0.80
N THR A 287 -21.47 -21.24 0.23
CA THR A 287 -21.48 -21.75 1.59
C THR A 287 -22.91 -21.86 2.09
N GLN A 288 -23.35 -23.10 2.43
CA GLN A 288 -24.65 -23.32 3.07
C GLN A 288 -24.78 -22.52 4.38
N ALA A 289 -23.66 -22.25 5.03
CA ALA A 289 -23.57 -21.36 6.19
C ALA A 289 -24.00 -19.93 5.87
N GLY A 290 -23.73 -19.42 4.67
CA GLY A 290 -24.15 -18.09 4.22
C GLY A 290 -25.66 -17.92 4.13
N ALA A 291 -26.41 -19.00 3.87
CA ALA A 291 -27.86 -18.98 3.81
C ALA A 291 -28.56 -19.04 5.20
N PHE A 292 -27.91 -19.67 6.20
CA PHE A 292 -28.54 -19.98 7.49
C PHE A 292 -27.75 -19.47 8.72
N GLN A 293 -26.48 -19.17 8.58
CA GLN A 293 -25.59 -18.71 9.67
C GLN A 293 -24.59 -17.65 9.17
N ALA A 294 -25.11 -16.48 8.82
CA ALA A 294 -24.31 -15.36 8.33
C ALA A 294 -23.10 -15.01 9.23
N ASP A 295 -23.23 -15.19 10.55
CA ASP A 295 -22.15 -14.88 11.50
C ASP A 295 -20.93 -15.81 11.38
N LYS A 296 -21.13 -17.07 10.89
CA LYS A 296 -20.00 -18.02 10.71
C LYS A 296 -19.17 -17.72 9.47
N VAL A 297 -19.76 -17.07 8.47
CA VAL A 297 -19.14 -16.73 7.19
C VAL A 297 -18.67 -15.25 7.17
N ALA A 298 -18.94 -14.51 8.25
CA ALA A 298 -18.51 -13.13 8.34
C ALA A 298 -16.98 -13.00 8.29
N PHE A 299 -16.50 -12.16 7.39
CA PHE A 299 -15.08 -11.80 7.34
C PHE A 299 -14.70 -10.96 8.57
N PRO A 300 -13.48 -11.12 9.08
CA PRO A 300 -12.99 -10.32 10.22
C PRO A 300 -12.98 -8.81 9.95
N SER A 301 -12.86 -8.42 8.68
CA SER A 301 -13.01 -7.04 8.21
C SER A 301 -13.61 -7.04 6.81
N GLU A 302 -14.20 -5.92 6.39
CA GLU A 302 -14.69 -5.79 5.01
C GLU A 302 -13.52 -5.89 4.02
N PRO A 303 -13.54 -6.90 3.11
CA PRO A 303 -12.42 -7.14 2.21
C PRO A 303 -12.39 -6.11 1.07
N ALA A 304 -11.18 -5.68 0.70
CA ALA A 304 -10.96 -4.92 -0.52
C ALA A 304 -10.92 -5.89 -1.72
N ILE A 305 -11.83 -5.71 -2.68
CA ILE A 305 -11.91 -6.59 -3.87
C ILE A 305 -11.22 -5.90 -5.04
N ILE A 306 -10.19 -6.54 -5.60
CA ILE A 306 -9.39 -6.04 -6.71
C ILE A 306 -9.43 -7.01 -7.90
N PRO A 307 -9.22 -6.54 -9.14
CA PRO A 307 -9.27 -7.40 -10.32
C PRO A 307 -8.05 -8.32 -10.45
N ASP A 308 -6.88 -7.84 -10.05
CA ASP A 308 -5.60 -8.54 -10.12
C ASP A 308 -4.60 -7.97 -9.10
N PHE A 309 -3.51 -8.67 -8.87
CA PHE A 309 -2.39 -8.24 -8.03
C PHE A 309 -1.27 -7.56 -8.85
N GLY A 310 -1.61 -6.79 -9.87
CA GLY A 310 -0.65 -6.16 -10.77
C GLY A 310 -0.09 -7.14 -11.81
N ASP A 311 1.23 -7.10 -12.03
CA ASP A 311 1.90 -7.96 -13.01
C ASP A 311 2.27 -9.34 -12.41
N ASP A 312 1.71 -9.69 -11.26
CA ASP A 312 2.01 -10.94 -10.60
C ASP A 312 1.36 -12.13 -11.33
N ASN A 313 2.19 -13.11 -11.66
CA ASN A 313 1.77 -14.38 -12.26
C ASN A 313 1.56 -15.48 -11.20
N SER A 314 1.55 -15.14 -9.91
CA SER A 314 1.31 -16.09 -8.84
C SER A 314 -0.15 -16.58 -8.85
N ASN A 315 -0.38 -17.77 -8.29
CA ASN A 315 -1.73 -18.27 -8.06
C ASN A 315 -2.36 -17.68 -6.79
N ALA A 316 -1.83 -16.58 -6.28
CA ALA A 316 -2.38 -15.89 -5.13
C ALA A 316 -3.77 -15.36 -5.43
N TYR A 317 -4.72 -15.57 -4.51
CA TYR A 317 -6.10 -15.13 -4.66
C TYR A 317 -6.57 -14.27 -3.48
N ALA A 318 -5.81 -14.25 -2.39
CA ALA A 318 -6.08 -13.41 -1.23
C ALA A 318 -4.79 -13.01 -0.51
N VAL A 319 -4.80 -11.85 0.13
CA VAL A 319 -3.72 -11.37 0.99
C VAL A 319 -4.32 -10.76 2.25
N LEU A 320 -3.84 -11.20 3.41
CA LEU A 320 -4.12 -10.61 4.70
C LEU A 320 -2.88 -9.85 5.16
N MET A 321 -2.99 -8.55 5.40
CA MET A 321 -1.84 -7.73 5.75
C MET A 321 -2.18 -6.52 6.60
N ASP A 322 -1.18 -5.96 7.25
CA ASP A 322 -1.30 -4.67 7.92
C ASP A 322 -1.38 -3.54 6.89
N ALA A 323 -2.30 -2.61 7.08
CA ALA A 323 -2.47 -1.43 6.22
C ALA A 323 -1.22 -0.54 6.13
N ARG A 324 -0.28 -0.67 7.08
CA ARG A 324 1.01 0.03 7.09
C ARG A 324 2.06 -0.63 6.20
N GLY A 325 1.81 -1.86 5.74
CA GLY A 325 2.75 -2.65 4.95
C GLY A 325 3.09 -2.05 3.59
N ILE A 326 2.16 -1.33 3.01
CA ILE A 326 2.38 -0.57 1.77
C ILE A 326 1.91 0.86 2.00
N LYS A 327 2.75 1.84 1.62
CA LYS A 327 2.39 3.26 1.64
C LYS A 327 2.86 3.95 0.38
N LEU A 328 1.93 4.66 -0.27
CA LEU A 328 2.21 5.48 -1.45
C LEU A 328 2.19 6.95 -1.05
N HIS A 329 3.35 7.58 -1.03
CA HIS A 329 3.54 8.96 -0.63
C HIS A 329 3.67 9.85 -1.86
N ASN A 330 3.06 11.03 -1.81
CA ASN A 330 3.25 12.06 -2.82
C ASN A 330 4.50 12.88 -2.48
N THR A 331 5.42 12.98 -3.44
CA THR A 331 6.66 13.75 -3.29
C THR A 331 6.68 15.04 -4.10
N TYR A 332 5.84 15.12 -5.12
CA TYR A 332 5.72 16.30 -5.96
C TYR A 332 4.36 16.39 -6.62
N ARG A 333 3.75 17.56 -6.57
CA ARG A 333 2.48 17.86 -7.22
C ARG A 333 2.50 19.29 -7.72
N ALA A 334 2.28 19.51 -9.01
CA ALA A 334 2.21 20.83 -9.59
C ALA A 334 1.40 20.84 -10.87
N VAL A 335 0.67 21.91 -11.09
CA VAL A 335 0.06 22.22 -12.37
C VAL A 335 1.00 23.20 -13.10
N ARG A 336 1.31 22.90 -14.35
CA ARG A 336 2.08 23.77 -15.24
C ARG A 336 1.24 24.05 -16.48
N GLU A 337 1.41 25.19 -17.03
CA GLU A 337 0.66 25.68 -18.18
C GLU A 337 1.58 26.06 -19.34
N ASN A 338 1.05 25.95 -20.55
CA ASN A 338 1.71 26.40 -21.75
C ASN A 338 0.66 26.92 -22.73
N LEU A 339 0.73 28.21 -23.02
CA LEU A 339 -0.08 28.84 -24.05
C LEU A 339 0.55 28.59 -25.43
N ASN A 340 -0.21 27.99 -26.34
CA ASN A 340 0.19 27.89 -27.72
C ASN A 340 -0.44 29.02 -28.53
N GLY A 341 0.38 30.03 -28.88
CA GLY A 341 -0.08 31.19 -29.64
C GLY A 341 -0.35 30.90 -31.14
N ASP A 342 0.18 29.79 -31.67
CA ASP A 342 -0.03 29.38 -33.07
C ASP A 342 -1.32 28.58 -33.25
N GLY A 343 -1.67 27.79 -32.23
CA GLY A 343 -2.83 26.90 -32.28
C GLY A 343 -4.06 27.38 -31.51
N ASP A 344 -3.99 28.53 -30.86
CA ASP A 344 -5.06 29.14 -30.06
C ASP A 344 -5.68 28.23 -28.99
N TRP A 345 -4.83 27.57 -28.19
CA TRP A 345 -5.22 26.73 -27.05
C TRP A 345 -4.28 26.85 -25.86
N LEU A 346 -4.81 26.57 -24.68
CA LEU A 346 -4.08 26.45 -23.43
C LEU A 346 -3.86 24.99 -23.10
N ASN A 347 -2.60 24.57 -22.90
CA ASN A 347 -2.25 23.27 -22.37
C ASN A 347 -1.98 23.34 -20.87
N LEU A 348 -2.66 22.52 -20.11
CA LEU A 348 -2.42 22.30 -18.69
C LEU A 348 -1.72 20.96 -18.51
N PHE A 349 -0.67 20.95 -17.72
CA PHE A 349 0.09 19.75 -17.38
C PHE A 349 0.04 19.53 -15.88
N PHE A 350 -0.68 18.52 -15.45
CA PHE A 350 -0.70 18.10 -14.06
C PHE A 350 0.43 17.12 -13.82
N HIS A 351 1.46 17.55 -13.11
CA HIS A 351 2.64 16.75 -12.76
C HIS A 351 2.48 16.14 -11.39
N VAL A 352 2.77 14.84 -11.31
CA VAL A 352 2.79 14.10 -10.05
C VAL A 352 4.02 13.21 -9.96
N GLU A 353 4.55 13.05 -8.75
CA GLU A 353 5.64 12.12 -8.46
C GLU A 353 5.33 11.43 -7.13
N TYR A 354 5.47 10.12 -7.09
CA TYR A 354 5.18 9.30 -5.91
C TYR A 354 6.40 8.49 -5.49
N THR A 355 6.49 8.25 -4.19
CA THR A 355 7.40 7.26 -3.62
C THR A 355 6.57 6.16 -2.97
N CYS A 356 6.81 4.93 -3.39
CA CYS A 356 6.17 3.76 -2.81
C CYS A 356 7.08 3.17 -1.74
N HIS A 357 6.53 2.94 -0.56
CA HIS A 357 7.18 2.23 0.54
C HIS A 357 6.50 0.88 0.74
N VAL A 358 7.31 -0.18 0.81
CA VAL A 358 6.86 -1.54 1.13
C VAL A 358 7.63 -2.01 2.36
N SER A 359 6.93 -2.16 3.49
CA SER A 359 7.51 -2.59 4.75
C SER A 359 7.89 -4.08 4.72
N ARG A 360 9.01 -4.42 5.37
CA ARG A 360 9.38 -5.82 5.66
C ARG A 360 9.05 -6.24 7.10
N ASN A 361 8.60 -5.31 7.92
CA ASN A 361 8.40 -5.53 9.36
C ASN A 361 6.93 -5.74 9.75
N THR A 362 6.02 -5.55 8.80
CA THR A 362 4.58 -5.66 9.04
C THR A 362 4.08 -7.08 8.75
N PHE A 363 2.97 -7.43 9.42
CA PHE A 363 2.29 -8.70 9.18
C PHE A 363 1.83 -8.82 7.73
N VAL A 364 2.12 -9.96 7.12
CA VAL A 364 1.64 -10.34 5.79
C VAL A 364 1.43 -11.84 5.69
N LYS A 365 0.31 -12.25 5.12
CA LYS A 365 -0.02 -13.63 4.81
C LYS A 365 -0.65 -13.70 3.43
N VAL A 366 -0.09 -14.50 2.56
CA VAL A 366 -0.54 -14.69 1.18
C VAL A 366 -1.23 -16.05 1.07
N TYR A 367 -2.42 -16.10 0.48
CA TYR A 367 -3.16 -17.33 0.20
C TYR A 367 -3.06 -17.63 -1.29
N LYS A 368 -2.53 -18.80 -1.58
CA LYS A 368 -2.24 -19.26 -2.93
C LYS A 368 -3.03 -20.53 -3.24
N ALA A 369 -3.52 -20.64 -4.46
CA ALA A 369 -4.16 -21.87 -4.92
C ALA A 369 -3.14 -23.00 -5.01
N SER A 370 -3.43 -24.11 -4.34
CA SER A 370 -2.65 -25.36 -4.39
C SER A 370 -2.71 -26.03 -5.77
#